data_fa559d89baaa4d9fa5afce07c674ee17
#
_entry.id   fa559d89baaa4d9fa5afce07c674ee17
#
_cell.length_a   1.000
_cell.length_b   1.000
_cell.length_c   1.000
_cell.angle_alpha   90.00
_cell.angle_beta   90.00
_cell.angle_gamma   90.00
#
_symmetry.space_group_name_H-M   'P 1'
#
loop_
_entity.id
_entity.type
_entity.pdbx_description
1 polymer ?
#
loop_
_entity_poly.entity_id
_entity_poly.type
_entity_poly.pdbx_seq_one_letter_code
_entity_poly.pdbx_strand_id
1 'polypeptide(L)' 'MKISFNLNYHTEWGEAIYLCGDLLQLGSGDPREALEMKLVAPDTWVADLEFEVDPGNFNYYFIVK' A
#
# COMPACT_ATOMS: atom_id res chain seq x y z
N MET A 1 7.52 13.57 -7.43
CA MET A 1 7.97 12.96 -6.16
C MET A 1 7.44 11.54 -6.05
N LYS A 2 8.28 10.60 -5.71
CA LYS A 2 7.90 9.19 -5.61
C LYS A 2 8.06 8.71 -4.17
N ILE A 3 7.06 8.03 -3.65
CA ILE A 3 7.10 7.42 -2.33
C ILE A 3 6.96 5.91 -2.51
N SER A 4 7.91 5.15 -1.97
CA SER A 4 7.91 3.69 -2.06
C SER A 4 7.60 3.10 -0.69
N PHE A 5 6.72 2.10 -0.66
CA PHE A 5 6.34 1.38 0.54
C PHE A 5 6.84 -0.05 0.44
N ASN A 6 7.49 -0.52 1.49
CA ASN A 6 7.98 -1.90 1.58
C ASN A 6 7.48 -2.53 2.87
N LEU A 7 6.99 -3.74 2.78
CA LEU A 7 6.51 -4.48 3.93
C LEU A 7 7.00 -5.92 3.87
N ASN A 8 7.67 -6.38 4.92
CA ASN A 8 8.01 -7.79 5.08
C ASN A 8 6.90 -8.43 5.92
N TYR A 9 6.13 -9.31 5.31
CA TYR A 9 5.01 -9.96 5.97
C TYR A 9 4.70 -11.28 5.28
N HIS A 10 4.67 -12.35 6.07
CA HIS A 10 4.34 -13.67 5.55
C HIS A 10 2.83 -13.79 5.40
N THR A 11 2.37 -14.08 4.17
CA THR A 11 0.96 -14.32 3.88
C THR A 11 0.74 -15.80 3.59
N GLU A 12 -0.46 -16.27 3.90
CA GLU A 12 -0.87 -17.60 3.50
C GLU A 12 -1.29 -17.60 2.04
N TRP A 13 -1.30 -18.76 1.42
CA TRP A 13 -1.66 -18.89 0.01
C TRP A 13 -3.06 -18.33 -0.23
N GLY A 14 -3.17 -17.48 -1.24
CA GLY A 14 -4.44 -16.84 -1.58
C GLY A 14 -4.67 -15.48 -0.92
N GLU A 15 -3.79 -15.08 0.02
CA GLU A 15 -3.87 -13.77 0.64
C GLU A 15 -3.05 -12.74 -0.12
N ALA A 16 -3.44 -11.47 -0.02
CA ALA A 16 -2.70 -10.35 -0.59
C ALA A 16 -2.65 -9.21 0.44
N ILE A 17 -1.67 -8.31 0.26
CA ILE A 17 -1.52 -7.14 1.11
C ILE A 17 -1.98 -5.93 0.34
N TYR A 18 -2.79 -5.09 1.00
CA TYR A 18 -3.28 -3.82 0.45
C TYR A 18 -2.81 -2.68 1.32
N LEU A 19 -2.55 -1.54 0.70
CA LEU A 19 -2.15 -0.32 1.39
C LEU A 19 -3.32 0.65 1.35
N CYS A 20 -3.82 1.01 2.52
CA CYS A 20 -4.95 1.93 2.66
C CYS A 20 -4.51 3.18 3.40
N GLY A 21 -5.09 4.31 3.07
CA GLY A 21 -4.76 5.54 3.75
C GLY A 21 -5.61 6.72 3.32
N ASP A 22 -5.26 7.88 3.85
CA ASP A 22 -6.03 9.11 3.67
C ASP A 22 -6.01 9.63 2.23
N LEU A 23 -4.95 9.33 1.48
CA LEU A 23 -4.80 9.82 0.12
C LEU A 23 -5.75 9.11 -0.84
N LEU A 24 -6.16 9.81 -1.90
CA LEU A 24 -7.03 9.24 -2.93
C LEU A 24 -6.42 7.97 -3.54
N GLN A 25 -5.12 7.96 -3.78
CA GLN A 25 -4.43 6.81 -4.34
C GLN A 25 -4.46 5.60 -3.40
N LEU A 26 -4.73 5.82 -2.12
CA LEU A 26 -4.82 4.78 -1.10
C LEU A 26 -6.26 4.49 -0.69
N GLY A 27 -7.23 4.97 -1.46
CA GLY A 27 -8.63 4.68 -1.25
C GLY A 27 -9.37 5.67 -0.36
N SER A 28 -8.76 6.80 0.01
CA SER A 28 -9.39 7.84 0.84
C SER A 28 -9.98 7.29 2.13
N GLY A 29 -9.28 6.33 2.75
CA GLY A 29 -9.71 5.71 4.00
C GLY A 29 -10.70 4.55 3.84
N ASP A 30 -11.09 4.21 2.62
CA ASP A 30 -12.02 3.09 2.37
C ASP A 30 -11.21 1.82 2.05
N PRO A 31 -11.26 0.79 2.92
CA PRO A 31 -10.52 -0.45 2.68
C PRO A 31 -10.88 -1.16 1.37
N ARG A 32 -12.07 -0.92 0.83
CA ARG A 32 -12.50 -1.53 -0.44
C ARG A 32 -11.79 -0.90 -1.63
N GLU A 33 -11.27 0.30 -1.46
CA GLU A 33 -10.57 1.06 -2.50
C GLU A 33 -9.06 1.09 -2.28
N ALA A 34 -8.55 0.28 -1.34
CA ALA A 34 -7.13 0.24 -1.01
C ALA A 34 -6.29 -0.22 -2.20
N LEU A 35 -5.05 0.27 -2.24
CA LEU A 35 -4.10 -0.08 -3.30
C LEU A 35 -3.51 -1.45 -3.05
N GLU A 36 -3.63 -2.36 -4.01
CA GLU A 36 -3.01 -3.67 -3.90
C GLU A 36 -1.49 -3.54 -4.02
N MET A 37 -0.77 -4.13 -3.08
CA MET A 37 0.69 -4.19 -3.12
C MET A 37 1.15 -5.36 -4.00
N LYS A 38 2.40 -5.29 -4.45
CA LYS A 38 2.99 -6.30 -5.32
C LYS A 38 3.98 -7.15 -4.53
N LEU A 39 3.86 -8.47 -4.66
CA LEU A 39 4.81 -9.40 -4.06
C LEU A 39 6.00 -9.56 -5.02
N VAL A 40 7.19 -9.12 -4.59
CA VAL A 40 8.39 -9.11 -5.42
C VAL A 40 9.44 -10.13 -4.99
N ALA A 41 9.29 -10.66 -3.77
CA ALA A 41 10.16 -11.70 -3.24
C ALA A 41 9.39 -12.43 -2.14
N PRO A 42 9.84 -13.59 -1.67
CA PRO A 42 9.16 -14.24 -0.57
C PRO A 42 8.97 -13.26 0.59
N ASP A 43 7.73 -13.06 1.03
CA ASP A 43 7.36 -12.21 2.17
C ASP A 43 7.69 -10.72 2.00
N THR A 44 7.98 -10.25 0.78
CA THR A 44 8.29 -8.84 0.52
C THR A 44 7.23 -8.23 -0.40
N TRP A 45 6.50 -7.26 0.13
CA TRP A 45 5.44 -6.56 -0.58
C TRP A 45 5.85 -5.11 -0.80
N VAL A 46 5.59 -4.59 -2.00
CA VAL A 46 5.95 -3.21 -2.37
C VAL A 46 4.79 -2.49 -3.02
N ALA A 47 4.78 -1.17 -2.87
CA ALA A 47 3.90 -0.28 -3.60
C ALA A 47 4.59 1.06 -3.80
N ASP A 48 4.41 1.67 -4.97
CA ASP A 48 4.99 2.97 -5.29
C ASP A 48 3.87 3.95 -5.60
N LEU A 49 4.01 5.18 -5.10
CA LEU A 49 3.11 6.29 -5.39
C LEU A 49 3.89 7.42 -6.02
N GLU A 50 3.33 8.01 -7.08
CA GLU A 50 3.88 9.19 -7.74
C GLU A 50 3.02 10.41 -7.44
N PHE A 51 3.66 11.53 -7.14
CA PHE A 51 3.00 12.80 -6.86
C PHE A 51 3.68 13.90 -7.66
N GLU A 52 2.88 14.83 -8.21
CA GLU A 52 3.44 16.00 -8.87
C GLU A 52 3.99 16.99 -7.87
N VAL A 53 3.39 17.03 -6.67
CA VAL A 53 3.82 17.88 -5.57
C VAL A 53 3.85 17.03 -4.29
N ASP A 54 4.56 17.52 -3.27
CA ASP A 54 4.63 16.85 -1.97
C ASP A 54 3.22 16.74 -1.38
N PRO A 55 2.73 15.52 -1.09
CA PRO A 55 1.39 15.33 -0.54
C PRO A 55 1.24 15.78 0.92
N GLY A 56 2.36 16.14 1.59
CA GLY A 56 2.35 16.47 3.00
C GLY A 56 2.22 15.23 3.88
N ASN A 57 1.72 15.43 5.09
CA ASN A 57 1.51 14.34 6.03
C ASN A 57 0.22 13.60 5.72
N PHE A 58 0.27 12.27 5.81
CA PHE A 58 -0.92 11.45 5.65
C PHE A 58 -0.75 10.17 6.46
N ASN A 59 -1.88 9.56 6.82
CA ASN A 59 -1.89 8.28 7.54
C ASN A 59 -2.11 7.14 6.58
N TYR A 60 -1.50 6.00 6.88
CA TYR A 60 -1.70 4.79 6.08
C TYR A 60 -1.55 3.55 6.96
N TYR A 61 -2.08 2.43 6.47
CA TYR A 61 -1.96 1.14 7.15
C TYR A 61 -2.09 0.02 6.12
N PHE A 62 -1.68 -1.19 6.53
CA PHE A 62 -1.70 -2.35 5.66
C PHE A 62 -2.89 -3.25 6.01
N ILE A 63 -3.46 -3.88 4.99
CA ILE A 63 -4.60 -4.79 5.12
C ILE A 63 -4.25 -6.12 4.47
N VAL A 64 -4.54 -7.21 5.14
CA VAL A 64 -4.43 -8.57 4.59
C VAL A 64 -5.84 -9.01 4.16
N LYS A 65 -5.94 -9.45 2.90
CA LYS A 65 -7.22 -9.95 2.37
C LYS A 65 -7.05 -11.33 1.75
#